data_2e3a876bb8fab9b587ccb83fd9d1074d
#
_entry.id   2e3a876bb8fab9b587ccb83fd9d1074d
#
_cell.length_a   1.000
_cell.length_b   1.000
_cell.length_c   1.000
_cell.angle_alpha   90.00
_cell.angle_beta   90.00
_cell.angle_gamma   90.00
#
_symmetry.space_group_name_H-M   'P 1'
#
loop_
_entity.id
_entity.type
_entity.pdbx_description
1 polymer ?
#
loop_
_entity_poly.entity_id
_entity_poly.type
_entity_poly.pdbx_seq_one_letter_code
_entity_poly.pdbx_strand_id
1 'polypeptide(L)'
;MDFITKLPVSKDHDSILVVCDRFSKMSQFVAMTEKTTVEGLAKLFRDNVWKLHGLLESVISDRGPQFAAVMTKELNKMLGIETKLSMAYHPETNRQTERTNQKLEQYLRMYVNHKQNNWAEWLAIAEFAFNNKVHTVMKMSLFQVNYGREPRMGFDVRKKEKNKKVEEFIKEMKERHEEARAALVKAQKEIKRQADRSKKEAEEYRVGDKVLISTKDFSMELMKRVTKKLTEKFIGPYVVKKIVSENVVELELPASLRIHTVVNVRRIVK
;
A
#
# COMPACT_ATOMS: atom_id res chain seq x y z
N MET A 1 -2.15 3.72 4.00
CA MET A 1 -2.87 3.20 5.17
C MET A 1 -3.64 1.97 4.76
N ASP A 2 -3.62 0.93 5.58
CA ASP A 2 -4.27 -0.36 5.30
C ASP A 2 -4.62 -1.09 6.60
N PHE A 3 -5.41 -2.16 6.52
CA PHE A 3 -5.87 -2.93 7.67
C PHE A 3 -5.59 -4.41 7.47
N ILE A 4 -5.02 -5.06 8.47
CA ILE A 4 -4.95 -6.51 8.56
C ILE A 4 -6.10 -6.93 9.49
N THR A 5 -7.08 -7.62 8.95
CA THR A 5 -8.33 -7.98 9.65
C THR A 5 -8.44 -9.49 9.86
N LYS A 6 -9.42 -9.91 10.67
CA LYS A 6 -9.72 -11.33 10.94
C LYS A 6 -8.58 -12.09 11.62
N LEU A 7 -7.80 -11.40 12.45
CA LEU A 7 -6.82 -12.05 13.29
C LEU A 7 -7.49 -12.71 14.51
N PRO A 8 -6.92 -13.77 15.06
CA PRO A 8 -7.35 -14.30 16.35
C PRO A 8 -7.31 -13.22 17.43
N VAL A 9 -8.28 -13.24 18.34
CA VAL A 9 -8.36 -12.24 19.41
C VAL A 9 -7.11 -12.29 20.28
N SER A 10 -6.46 -11.14 20.45
CA SER A 10 -5.29 -10.94 21.30
C SER A 10 -5.43 -9.62 22.06
N LYS A 11 -5.51 -9.67 23.40
CA LYS A 11 -5.74 -8.49 24.25
C LYS A 11 -6.93 -7.62 23.76
N ASP A 12 -8.05 -8.29 23.51
CA ASP A 12 -9.29 -7.67 22.99
C ASP A 12 -9.19 -7.02 21.60
N HIS A 13 -8.15 -7.33 20.85
CA HIS A 13 -7.95 -6.86 19.47
C HIS A 13 -7.99 -8.05 18.50
N ASP A 14 -8.51 -7.81 17.28
CA ASP A 14 -8.63 -8.78 16.19
C ASP A 14 -8.14 -8.24 14.84
N SER A 15 -7.59 -7.02 14.86
CA SER A 15 -7.17 -6.32 13.66
C SER A 15 -5.98 -5.39 13.92
N ILE A 16 -5.23 -5.07 12.88
CA ILE A 16 -4.10 -4.14 12.93
C ILE A 16 -4.31 -3.04 11.90
N LEU A 17 -4.24 -1.79 12.34
CA LEU A 17 -4.09 -0.64 11.47
C LEU A 17 -2.61 -0.47 11.10
N VAL A 18 -2.31 -0.47 9.82
CA VAL A 18 -0.95 -0.25 9.27
C VAL A 18 -0.91 1.12 8.59
N VAL A 19 -0.06 2.00 9.11
CA VAL A 19 0.20 3.32 8.50
C VAL A 19 1.66 3.35 8.07
N CYS A 20 1.93 3.61 6.80
CA CYS A 20 3.28 3.66 6.25
C CYS A 20 3.51 4.99 5.57
N ASP A 21 4.56 5.70 5.98
CA ASP A 21 5.00 6.92 5.30
C ASP A 21 5.60 6.59 3.93
N ARG A 22 5.18 7.31 2.92
CA ARG A 22 5.61 7.04 1.54
C ARG A 22 7.05 7.48 1.28
N PHE A 23 7.53 8.46 1.98
CA PHE A 23 8.90 8.97 1.83
C PHE A 23 9.89 8.11 2.62
N SER A 24 9.82 8.15 3.95
CA SER A 24 10.77 7.46 4.82
C SER A 24 10.56 5.94 4.86
N LYS A 25 9.40 5.43 4.43
CA LYS A 25 8.96 4.04 4.57
C LYS A 25 8.69 3.62 6.02
N MET A 26 8.83 4.54 6.96
CA MET A 26 8.54 4.27 8.36
C MET A 26 7.10 3.85 8.53
N SER A 27 6.88 2.84 9.36
CA SER A 27 5.56 2.24 9.53
C SER A 27 5.15 2.22 10.99
N GLN A 28 3.86 2.41 11.24
CA GLN A 28 3.20 2.32 12.53
C GLN A 28 2.23 1.14 12.50
N PHE A 29 2.24 0.32 13.53
CA PHE A 29 1.38 -0.87 13.66
C PHE A 29 0.51 -0.73 14.90
N VAL A 30 -0.78 -0.51 14.72
CA VAL A 30 -1.70 -0.21 15.83
C VAL A 30 -2.74 -1.31 15.97
N ALA A 31 -2.76 -1.98 17.13
CA ALA A 31 -3.78 -2.97 17.42
C ALA A 31 -5.16 -2.30 17.57
N MET A 32 -6.17 -2.92 16.95
CA MET A 32 -7.56 -2.43 16.99
C MET A 32 -8.56 -3.58 16.88
N THR A 33 -9.84 -3.27 16.92
CA THR A 33 -10.92 -4.23 16.67
C THR A 33 -11.67 -3.89 15.40
N GLU A 34 -12.21 -4.88 14.70
CA GLU A 34 -13.13 -4.63 13.56
C GLU A 34 -14.37 -3.84 13.98
N LYS A 35 -14.72 -3.84 15.28
CA LYS A 35 -15.83 -3.08 15.84
C LYS A 35 -15.46 -1.63 16.17
N THR A 36 -14.23 -1.20 15.93
CA THR A 36 -13.78 0.18 16.19
C THR A 36 -14.62 1.16 15.38
N THR A 37 -15.18 2.17 16.04
CA THR A 37 -15.94 3.25 15.36
C THR A 37 -15.00 4.25 14.68
N VAL A 38 -15.54 5.17 13.87
CA VAL A 38 -14.76 6.24 13.24
C VAL A 38 -14.08 7.12 14.28
N GLU A 39 -14.78 7.44 15.38
CA GLU A 39 -14.21 8.21 16.50
C GLU A 39 -13.11 7.42 17.22
N GLY A 40 -13.29 6.11 17.37
CA GLY A 40 -12.26 5.20 17.90
C GLY A 40 -11.02 5.20 17.02
N LEU A 41 -11.20 5.10 15.71
CA LEU A 41 -10.10 5.18 14.75
C LEU A 41 -9.39 6.53 14.78
N ALA A 42 -10.15 7.63 14.90
CA ALA A 42 -9.59 8.98 15.05
C ALA A 42 -8.72 9.11 16.30
N LYS A 43 -9.13 8.50 17.44
CA LYS A 43 -8.33 8.45 18.67
C LYS A 43 -7.05 7.63 18.46
N LEU A 44 -7.15 6.44 17.85
CA LEU A 44 -5.97 5.62 17.55
C LEU A 44 -5.00 6.35 16.61
N PHE A 45 -5.51 7.04 15.60
CA PHE A 45 -4.71 7.86 14.70
C PHE A 45 -4.02 9.01 15.43
N ARG A 46 -4.73 9.76 16.25
CA ARG A 46 -4.19 10.84 17.09
C ARG A 46 -3.06 10.32 17.98
N ASP A 47 -3.31 9.20 18.68
CA ASP A 47 -2.42 8.71 19.73
C ASP A 47 -1.17 7.99 19.18
N ASN A 48 -1.21 7.51 17.95
CA ASN A 48 -0.10 6.73 17.37
C ASN A 48 0.57 7.41 16.16
N VAL A 49 -0.12 8.27 15.44
CA VAL A 49 0.41 8.90 14.22
C VAL A 49 0.55 10.40 14.38
N TRP A 50 -0.56 11.09 14.63
CA TRP A 50 -0.58 12.54 14.67
C TRP A 50 0.36 13.12 15.72
N LYS A 51 0.39 12.58 16.92
CA LYS A 51 1.29 13.07 18.01
C LYS A 51 2.78 13.00 17.66
N LEU A 52 3.16 12.13 16.73
CA LEU A 52 4.56 11.91 16.34
C LEU A 52 4.94 12.64 15.05
N HIS A 53 3.99 12.77 14.11
CA HIS A 53 4.27 13.19 12.75
C HIS A 53 3.42 14.39 12.28
N GLY A 54 2.47 14.85 13.09
CA GLY A 54 1.52 15.90 12.71
C GLY A 54 0.41 15.36 11.78
N LEU A 55 -0.36 16.29 11.20
CA LEU A 55 -1.46 15.95 10.30
C LEU A 55 -0.90 15.56 8.91
N LEU A 56 -1.49 14.51 8.33
CA LEU A 56 -1.13 14.04 7.00
C LEU A 56 -1.76 14.96 5.94
N GLU A 57 -1.03 15.26 4.87
CA GLU A 57 -1.57 16.01 3.73
C GLU A 57 -2.53 15.13 2.91
N SER A 58 -2.17 13.88 2.69
CA SER A 58 -2.99 12.94 1.93
C SER A 58 -2.79 11.50 2.41
N VAL A 59 -3.84 10.70 2.29
CA VAL A 59 -3.83 9.27 2.59
C VAL A 59 -4.20 8.48 1.35
N ILE A 60 -3.38 7.48 1.03
CA ILE A 60 -3.73 6.44 0.06
C ILE A 60 -4.19 5.22 0.85
N SER A 61 -5.39 4.76 0.57
CA SER A 61 -5.91 3.51 1.12
C SER A 61 -6.40 2.61 -0.01
N ASP A 62 -6.36 1.30 0.24
CA ASP A 62 -6.96 0.34 -0.67
C ASP A 62 -8.49 0.38 -0.57
N ARG A 63 -9.15 -0.19 -1.59
CA ARG A 63 -10.58 -0.47 -1.61
C ARG A 63 -10.92 -1.72 -0.78
N GLY A 64 -10.13 -2.03 0.25
CA GLY A 64 -10.28 -3.17 1.15
C GLY A 64 -11.72 -3.44 1.61
N PRO A 65 -11.97 -4.29 2.59
CA PRO A 65 -13.32 -4.58 3.07
C PRO A 65 -14.13 -3.29 3.22
N GLN A 66 -15.37 -3.27 2.77
CA GLN A 66 -16.20 -2.04 2.70
C GLN A 66 -16.12 -1.19 3.97
N PHE A 67 -15.98 -1.86 5.11
CA PHE A 67 -15.76 -1.25 6.41
C PHE A 67 -14.51 -0.36 6.47
N ALA A 68 -13.35 -0.88 6.07
CA ALA A 68 -12.08 -0.15 6.12
C ALA A 68 -12.08 1.07 5.18
N ALA A 69 -12.67 0.95 4.00
CA ALA A 69 -12.78 2.04 3.03
C ALA A 69 -13.70 3.16 3.53
N VAL A 70 -14.86 2.80 4.13
CA VAL A 70 -15.80 3.78 4.69
C VAL A 70 -15.17 4.49 5.88
N MET A 71 -14.57 3.77 6.82
CA MET A 71 -13.93 4.35 8.00
C MET A 71 -12.79 5.31 7.63
N THR A 72 -11.93 4.91 6.69
CA THR A 72 -10.84 5.76 6.21
C THR A 72 -11.38 7.04 5.57
N LYS A 73 -12.42 6.93 4.75
CA LYS A 73 -13.03 8.07 4.08
C LYS A 73 -13.62 9.07 5.07
N GLU A 74 -14.38 8.59 6.06
CA GLU A 74 -14.97 9.43 7.09
C GLU A 74 -13.91 10.07 8.01
N LEU A 75 -12.90 9.31 8.42
CA LEU A 75 -11.77 9.84 9.19
C LEU A 75 -11.06 10.96 8.43
N ASN A 76 -10.72 10.75 7.18
CA ASN A 76 -10.04 11.75 6.37
C ASN A 76 -10.88 13.01 6.18
N LYS A 77 -12.20 12.85 5.98
CA LYS A 77 -13.15 13.97 5.90
C LYS A 77 -13.19 14.77 7.21
N MET A 78 -13.24 14.10 8.36
CA MET A 78 -13.22 14.75 9.67
C MET A 78 -11.92 15.51 9.93
N LEU A 79 -10.80 15.02 9.43
CA LEU A 79 -9.46 15.60 9.65
C LEU A 79 -9.05 16.58 8.53
N GLY A 80 -9.87 16.77 7.48
CA GLY A 80 -9.53 17.61 6.34
C GLY A 80 -8.40 17.04 5.48
N ILE A 81 -8.18 15.72 5.51
CA ILE A 81 -7.11 15.03 4.78
C ILE A 81 -7.61 14.63 3.39
N GLU A 82 -6.81 14.89 2.36
CA GLU A 82 -7.13 14.43 1.01
C GLU A 82 -7.06 12.91 0.90
N THR A 83 -8.19 12.27 0.59
CA THR A 83 -8.22 10.82 0.35
C THR A 83 -7.93 10.50 -1.11
N LYS A 84 -6.82 9.83 -1.37
CA LYS A 84 -6.48 9.28 -2.70
C LYS A 84 -6.79 7.79 -2.69
N LEU A 85 -7.96 7.41 -3.22
CA LEU A 85 -8.30 6.00 -3.40
C LEU A 85 -7.39 5.39 -4.47
N SER A 86 -6.81 4.22 -4.19
CA SER A 86 -6.09 3.48 -5.21
C SER A 86 -7.08 3.10 -6.32
N MET A 87 -6.72 3.40 -7.57
CA MET A 87 -7.56 3.00 -8.70
C MET A 87 -7.55 1.48 -8.83
N ALA A 88 -8.70 0.89 -9.17
CA ALA A 88 -8.89 -0.57 -9.27
C ALA A 88 -7.92 -1.28 -10.23
N TYR A 89 -7.18 -0.54 -11.05
CA TYR A 89 -6.25 -1.06 -12.07
C TYR A 89 -4.82 -0.50 -11.96
N HIS A 90 -4.48 0.21 -10.87
CA HIS A 90 -3.11 0.63 -10.55
C HIS A 90 -2.67 0.06 -9.19
N PRO A 91 -2.41 -1.25 -9.11
CA PRO A 91 -1.96 -1.91 -7.87
C PRO A 91 -0.61 -1.36 -7.40
N GLU A 92 0.10 -0.62 -8.24
CA GLU A 92 1.39 0.00 -7.91
C GLU A 92 1.29 1.03 -6.79
N THR A 93 0.13 1.64 -6.62
CA THR A 93 -0.08 2.71 -5.64
C THR A 93 -0.11 2.18 -4.21
N ASN A 94 -0.53 0.94 -3.99
CA ASN A 94 -0.65 0.32 -2.67
C ASN A 94 0.39 -0.78 -2.38
N ARG A 95 1.21 -1.18 -3.36
CA ARG A 95 2.24 -2.24 -3.21
C ARG A 95 3.18 -2.03 -2.02
N GLN A 96 3.40 -0.78 -1.61
CA GLN A 96 4.24 -0.48 -0.46
C GLN A 96 3.62 -1.00 0.83
N THR A 97 2.34 -0.70 1.07
CA THR A 97 1.62 -1.12 2.27
C THR A 97 1.39 -2.64 2.28
N GLU A 98 1.05 -3.22 1.13
CA GLU A 98 0.93 -4.69 0.98
C GLU A 98 2.24 -5.41 1.34
N ARG A 99 3.39 -4.93 0.87
CA ARG A 99 4.70 -5.48 1.24
C ARG A 99 5.02 -5.30 2.73
N THR A 100 4.57 -4.20 3.32
CA THR A 100 4.72 -3.95 4.75
C THR A 100 3.87 -4.96 5.54
N ASN A 101 2.62 -5.19 5.14
CA ASN A 101 1.75 -6.19 5.74
C ASN A 101 2.35 -7.59 5.67
N GLN A 102 2.83 -8.01 4.50
CA GLN A 102 3.49 -9.32 4.32
C GLN A 102 4.70 -9.50 5.26
N LYS A 103 5.53 -8.46 5.42
CA LYS A 103 6.68 -8.51 6.32
C LYS A 103 6.27 -8.54 7.78
N LEU A 104 5.25 -7.77 8.18
CA LEU A 104 4.70 -7.81 9.52
C LEU A 104 4.14 -9.19 9.85
N GLU A 105 3.35 -9.77 8.96
CA GLU A 105 2.83 -11.13 9.13
C GLU A 105 3.95 -12.18 9.25
N GLN A 106 5.00 -12.07 8.42
CA GLN A 106 6.16 -12.96 8.53
C GLN A 106 6.84 -12.82 9.87
N TYR A 107 7.02 -11.60 10.38
CA TYR A 107 7.59 -11.35 11.70
C TYR A 107 6.72 -11.94 12.80
N LEU A 108 5.43 -11.66 12.79
CA LEU A 108 4.51 -12.18 13.80
C LEU A 108 4.48 -13.71 13.82
N ARG A 109 4.51 -14.38 12.67
CA ARG A 109 4.56 -15.86 12.58
C ARG A 109 5.75 -16.49 13.31
N MET A 110 6.87 -15.77 13.45
CA MET A 110 8.06 -16.30 14.14
C MET A 110 7.94 -16.27 15.67
N TYR A 111 7.11 -15.37 16.21
CA TYR A 111 7.05 -15.11 17.66
C TYR A 111 5.71 -15.44 18.30
N VAL A 112 4.66 -15.51 17.51
CA VAL A 112 3.31 -15.80 17.99
C VAL A 112 3.20 -17.25 18.41
N ASN A 113 2.52 -17.51 19.56
CA ASN A 113 2.28 -18.85 20.06
C ASN A 113 1.38 -19.67 19.11
N HIS A 114 1.30 -20.99 19.34
CA HIS A 114 0.50 -21.89 18.50
C HIS A 114 -0.99 -21.53 18.46
N LYS A 115 -1.56 -20.95 19.53
CA LYS A 115 -2.94 -20.48 19.59
C LYS A 115 -3.16 -19.13 18.88
N GLN A 116 -2.10 -18.45 18.49
CA GLN A 116 -2.10 -17.16 17.79
C GLN A 116 -2.81 -16.02 18.54
N ASN A 117 -2.94 -16.13 19.86
CA ASN A 117 -3.70 -15.18 20.68
C ASN A 117 -2.83 -14.19 21.45
N ASN A 118 -1.54 -14.07 21.13
CA ASN A 118 -0.59 -13.16 21.79
C ASN A 118 0.10 -12.19 20.80
N TRP A 119 -0.40 -12.07 19.58
CA TRP A 119 0.25 -11.24 18.55
C TRP A 119 0.32 -9.74 18.94
N ALA A 120 -0.69 -9.22 19.66
CA ALA A 120 -0.69 -7.83 20.09
C ALA A 120 0.47 -7.48 21.04
N GLU A 121 1.01 -8.47 21.77
CA GLU A 121 2.19 -8.28 22.64
C GLU A 121 3.47 -8.03 21.86
N TRP A 122 3.57 -8.64 20.68
CA TRP A 122 4.74 -8.56 19.81
C TRP A 122 4.72 -7.36 18.88
N LEU A 123 3.57 -6.64 18.77
CA LEU A 123 3.38 -5.63 17.76
C LEU A 123 4.34 -4.45 17.90
N ALA A 124 4.57 -3.96 19.12
CA ALA A 124 5.53 -2.87 19.37
C ALA A 124 6.97 -3.27 19.02
N ILE A 125 7.34 -4.53 19.33
CA ILE A 125 8.67 -5.05 19.00
C ILE A 125 8.80 -5.24 17.50
N ALA A 126 7.75 -5.73 16.83
CA ALA A 126 7.70 -5.87 15.38
C ALA A 126 7.85 -4.52 14.67
N GLU A 127 7.16 -3.49 15.15
CA GLU A 127 7.27 -2.13 14.64
C GLU A 127 8.69 -1.58 14.78
N PHE A 128 9.27 -1.72 15.98
CA PHE A 128 10.65 -1.31 16.22
C PHE A 128 11.63 -2.04 15.30
N ALA A 129 11.55 -3.38 15.23
CA ALA A 129 12.43 -4.18 14.38
C ALA A 129 12.27 -3.84 12.89
N PHE A 130 11.04 -3.58 12.43
CA PHE A 130 10.76 -3.16 11.07
C PHE A 130 11.42 -1.82 10.75
N ASN A 131 11.28 -0.82 11.63
CA ASN A 131 11.78 0.52 11.44
C ASN A 131 13.30 0.63 11.66
N ASN A 132 13.89 -0.29 12.43
CA ASN A 132 15.33 -0.35 12.69
C ASN A 132 16.12 -1.11 11.60
N LYS A 133 15.44 -1.83 10.73
CA LYS A 133 16.10 -2.57 9.66
C LYS A 133 16.66 -1.63 8.61
N VAL A 134 17.90 -1.89 8.15
CA VAL A 134 18.50 -1.17 7.02
C VAL A 134 17.66 -1.40 5.76
N HIS A 135 17.16 -0.32 5.19
CA HIS A 135 16.38 -0.36 3.96
C HIS A 135 17.31 -0.55 2.76
N THR A 136 17.00 -1.50 1.89
CA THR A 136 17.88 -1.93 0.78
C THR A 136 18.23 -0.81 -0.19
N VAL A 137 17.31 0.12 -0.44
CA VAL A 137 17.49 1.24 -1.37
C VAL A 137 18.17 2.42 -0.70
N MET A 138 17.70 2.81 0.52
CA MET A 138 18.21 3.97 1.26
C MET A 138 19.53 3.70 1.96
N LYS A 139 19.91 2.41 2.13
CA LYS A 139 21.15 1.95 2.81
C LYS A 139 21.29 2.41 4.26
N MET A 140 20.20 2.81 4.88
CA MET A 140 20.11 3.23 6.27
C MET A 140 18.80 2.75 6.89
N SER A 141 18.69 2.76 8.21
CA SER A 141 17.44 2.41 8.90
C SER A 141 16.37 3.50 8.70
N LEU A 142 15.09 3.12 8.86
CA LEU A 142 14.00 4.09 8.75
C LEU A 142 14.03 5.10 9.91
N PHE A 143 14.55 4.71 11.07
CA PHE A 143 14.83 5.63 12.17
C PHE A 143 15.87 6.67 11.78
N GLN A 144 16.95 6.26 11.14
CA GLN A 144 17.99 7.17 10.68
C GLN A 144 17.48 8.13 9.60
N VAL A 145 16.64 7.64 8.67
CA VAL A 145 15.99 8.49 7.66
C VAL A 145 15.11 9.54 8.32
N ASN A 146 14.32 9.16 9.33
CA ASN A 146 13.29 10.03 9.90
C ASN A 146 13.83 10.95 11.02
N TYR A 147 14.72 10.42 11.86
CA TYR A 147 15.22 11.13 13.04
C TYR A 147 16.71 11.49 12.98
N GLY A 148 17.42 11.13 11.92
CA GLY A 148 18.84 11.43 11.73
C GLY A 148 19.78 10.61 12.61
N ARG A 149 19.29 9.64 13.37
CA ARG A 149 20.07 8.80 14.29
C ARG A 149 19.50 7.40 14.41
N GLU A 150 20.39 6.45 14.74
CA GLU A 150 19.98 5.11 15.13
C GLU A 150 19.45 5.09 16.58
N PRO A 151 18.41 4.30 16.88
CA PRO A 151 17.93 4.12 18.24
C PRO A 151 18.96 3.32 19.06
N ARG A 152 19.06 3.64 20.34
CA ARG A 152 19.89 2.86 21.26
C ARG A 152 19.22 1.52 21.55
N MET A 153 19.95 0.44 21.36
CA MET A 153 19.46 -0.94 21.57
C MET A 153 19.63 -1.43 23.05
N GLY A 154 20.03 -0.57 23.96
CA GLY A 154 20.25 -0.93 25.37
C GLY A 154 21.52 -1.73 25.65
N PHE A 155 22.11 -2.35 24.64
CA PHE A 155 23.33 -3.15 24.72
C PHE A 155 24.58 -2.39 24.24
N ASP A 156 24.41 -1.16 23.72
CA ASP A 156 25.50 -0.36 23.24
C ASP A 156 26.35 0.13 24.42
N VAL A 157 27.55 -0.38 24.50
CA VAL A 157 28.59 0.18 25.37
C VAL A 157 28.74 1.65 24.97
N ARG A 158 28.43 2.56 25.90
CA ARG A 158 28.51 4.02 25.68
C ARG A 158 29.89 4.40 25.16
N LYS A 159 30.06 4.52 23.84
CA LYS A 159 31.11 5.34 23.29
C LYS A 159 30.73 6.75 23.71
N LYS A 160 31.60 7.37 24.52
CA LYS A 160 31.52 8.81 24.82
C LYS A 160 31.76 9.55 23.50
N GLU A 161 30.70 9.72 22.71
CA GLU A 161 30.78 10.65 21.60
C GLU A 161 30.82 12.05 22.17
N LYS A 162 31.85 12.81 21.79
CA LYS A 162 31.96 14.25 22.07
C LYS A 162 30.65 14.89 21.56
N ASN A 163 30.06 15.75 22.39
CA ASN A 163 28.89 16.54 22.03
C ASN A 163 29.12 17.23 20.69
N LYS A 164 28.64 16.68 19.61
CA LYS A 164 28.63 17.40 18.34
C LYS A 164 27.73 18.61 18.51
N LYS A 165 28.16 19.75 18.03
CA LYS A 165 27.38 20.99 18.06
C LYS A 165 26.05 20.75 17.35
N VAL A 166 24.99 21.36 17.84
CA VAL A 166 23.64 21.22 17.27
C VAL A 166 23.61 21.52 15.75
N GLU A 167 24.44 22.50 15.35
CA GLU A 167 24.58 22.87 13.92
C GLU A 167 25.17 21.74 13.06
N GLU A 168 26.19 21.02 13.57
CA GLU A 168 26.76 19.86 12.88
C GLU A 168 25.74 18.74 12.77
N PHE A 169 24.96 18.49 13.82
CA PHE A 169 23.87 17.50 13.79
C PHE A 169 22.79 17.84 12.75
N ILE A 170 22.35 19.12 12.71
CA ILE A 170 21.36 19.58 11.73
C ILE A 170 21.91 19.45 10.32
N LYS A 171 23.19 19.76 10.10
CA LYS A 171 23.84 19.60 8.80
C LYS A 171 23.88 18.14 8.37
N GLU A 172 24.36 17.24 9.22
CA GLU A 172 24.37 15.79 8.95
C GLU A 172 22.97 15.25 8.66
N MET A 173 21.97 15.70 9.40
CA MET A 173 20.60 15.25 9.19
C MET A 173 20.05 15.69 7.81
N LYS A 174 20.34 16.93 7.40
CA LYS A 174 19.97 17.42 6.06
C LYS A 174 20.67 16.63 4.95
N GLU A 175 21.98 16.40 5.08
CA GLU A 175 22.75 15.61 4.11
C GLU A 175 22.19 14.19 3.97
N ARG A 176 21.90 13.51 5.07
CA ARG A 176 21.29 12.17 5.07
C ARG A 176 19.90 12.15 4.45
N HIS A 177 19.08 13.18 4.70
CA HIS A 177 17.77 13.30 4.04
C HIS A 177 17.90 13.49 2.53
N GLU A 178 18.89 14.30 2.08
CA GLU A 178 19.15 14.50 0.65
C GLU A 178 19.65 13.22 -0.01
N GLU A 179 20.55 12.48 0.63
CA GLU A 179 21.03 11.18 0.17
C GLU A 179 19.88 10.17 0.05
N ALA A 180 19.02 10.06 1.07
CA ALA A 180 17.88 9.18 1.04
C ALA A 180 16.90 9.56 -0.07
N ARG A 181 16.65 10.87 -0.26
CA ARG A 181 15.80 11.39 -1.34
C ARG A 181 16.39 11.07 -2.72
N ALA A 182 17.70 11.29 -2.90
CA ALA A 182 18.37 10.98 -4.15
C ALA A 182 18.32 9.47 -4.48
N ALA A 183 18.54 8.61 -3.47
CA ALA A 183 18.44 7.16 -3.62
C ALA A 183 17.02 6.71 -4.00
N LEU A 184 15.98 7.30 -3.40
CA LEU A 184 14.57 7.02 -3.74
C LEU A 184 14.23 7.44 -5.16
N VAL A 185 14.66 8.65 -5.58
CA VAL A 185 14.43 9.14 -6.96
C VAL A 185 15.13 8.23 -7.97
N LYS A 186 16.37 7.80 -7.69
CA LYS A 186 17.10 6.85 -8.54
C LYS A 186 16.38 5.51 -8.64
N ALA A 187 15.91 4.98 -7.50
CA ALA A 187 15.17 3.72 -7.50
C ALA A 187 13.83 3.82 -8.25
N GLN A 188 13.11 4.95 -8.11
CA GLN A 188 11.87 5.18 -8.87
C GLN A 188 12.12 5.24 -10.37
N LYS A 189 13.19 5.92 -10.82
CA LYS A 189 13.57 5.96 -12.23
C LYS A 189 13.91 4.57 -12.76
N GLU A 190 14.63 3.76 -11.98
CA GLU A 190 14.98 2.39 -12.40
C GLU A 190 13.74 1.47 -12.46
N ILE A 191 12.85 1.56 -11.48
CA ILE A 191 11.57 0.83 -11.50
C ILE A 191 10.74 1.24 -12.72
N LYS A 192 10.65 2.56 -13.01
CA LYS A 192 9.97 3.06 -14.20
C LYS A 192 10.61 2.51 -15.48
N ARG A 193 11.93 2.57 -15.57
CA ARG A 193 12.68 2.04 -16.75
C ARG A 193 12.46 0.55 -16.96
N GLN A 194 12.44 -0.25 -15.89
CA GLN A 194 12.16 -1.68 -15.97
C GLN A 194 10.69 -1.95 -16.35
N ALA A 195 9.76 -1.19 -15.80
CA ALA A 195 8.35 -1.29 -16.17
C ALA A 195 8.11 -0.89 -17.64
N ASP A 196 8.79 0.14 -18.11
CA ASP A 196 8.66 0.61 -19.50
C ASP A 196 9.31 -0.37 -20.49
N ARG A 197 10.42 -1.07 -20.13
CA ARG A 197 10.98 -2.15 -20.94
C ARG A 197 10.05 -3.35 -21.11
N SER A 198 9.22 -3.61 -20.14
CA SER A 198 8.23 -4.71 -20.20
C SER A 198 6.90 -4.30 -20.84
N LYS A 199 6.71 -3.02 -21.12
CA LYS A 199 5.56 -2.53 -21.90
C LYS A 199 5.84 -2.81 -23.36
N LYS A 200 5.01 -3.67 -23.98
CA LYS A 200 4.83 -3.64 -25.44
C LYS A 200 4.31 -2.26 -25.81
N GLU A 201 4.72 -1.72 -26.96
CA GLU A 201 4.11 -0.52 -27.51
C GLU A 201 2.59 -0.67 -27.42
N ALA A 202 1.94 0.28 -26.75
CA ALA A 202 0.50 0.22 -26.58
C ALA A 202 -0.12 0.39 -27.95
N GLU A 203 -0.90 -0.61 -28.40
CA GLU A 203 -1.72 -0.44 -29.60
C GLU A 203 -2.63 0.76 -29.43
N GLU A 204 -2.60 1.68 -30.38
CA GLU A 204 -3.52 2.82 -30.38
C GLU A 204 -4.93 2.32 -30.73
N TYR A 205 -5.86 2.54 -29.81
CA TYR A 205 -7.27 2.27 -30.02
C TYR A 205 -8.01 3.51 -30.48
N ARG A 206 -8.96 3.34 -31.39
CA ARG A 206 -9.81 4.43 -31.90
C ARG A 206 -11.29 4.10 -31.65
N VAL A 207 -12.10 5.12 -31.56
CA VAL A 207 -13.56 4.94 -31.49
C VAL A 207 -14.03 4.22 -32.75
N GLY A 208 -14.83 3.17 -32.58
CA GLY A 208 -15.27 2.28 -33.65
C GLY A 208 -14.43 1.03 -33.85
N ASP A 209 -13.24 0.92 -33.23
CA ASP A 209 -12.43 -0.30 -33.30
C ASP A 209 -13.17 -1.50 -32.68
N LYS A 210 -13.05 -2.67 -33.30
CA LYS A 210 -13.54 -3.92 -32.76
C LYS A 210 -12.45 -4.61 -31.93
N VAL A 211 -12.78 -4.94 -30.70
CA VAL A 211 -11.83 -5.51 -29.75
C VAL A 211 -12.37 -6.73 -29.04
N LEU A 212 -11.49 -7.65 -28.69
CA LEU A 212 -11.77 -8.82 -27.88
C LEU A 212 -11.36 -8.53 -26.42
N ILE A 213 -12.15 -8.96 -25.45
CA ILE A 213 -11.86 -8.81 -24.01
C ILE A 213 -11.30 -10.11 -23.46
N SER A 214 -10.18 -10.03 -22.72
CA SER A 214 -9.60 -11.16 -22.01
C SER A 214 -10.50 -11.64 -20.87
N THR A 215 -10.76 -12.94 -20.83
CA THR A 215 -11.59 -13.60 -19.81
C THR A 215 -10.81 -13.99 -18.56
N LYS A 216 -9.52 -13.70 -18.48
CA LYS A 216 -8.60 -14.16 -17.43
C LYS A 216 -9.12 -13.87 -16.01
N ASP A 217 -9.75 -12.71 -15.81
CA ASP A 217 -10.23 -12.24 -14.50
C ASP A 217 -11.74 -12.38 -14.33
N PHE A 218 -12.41 -13.08 -15.22
CA PHE A 218 -13.85 -13.28 -15.12
C PHE A 218 -14.16 -14.46 -14.19
N SER A 219 -15.24 -14.30 -13.38
CA SER A 219 -15.74 -15.42 -12.58
C SER A 219 -16.38 -16.48 -13.46
N MET A 220 -16.33 -17.72 -13.03
CA MET A 220 -16.93 -18.86 -13.75
C MET A 220 -18.45 -18.72 -13.88
N GLU A 221 -19.10 -18.13 -12.85
CA GLU A 221 -20.54 -17.86 -12.83
C GLU A 221 -20.94 -16.86 -13.92
N LEU A 222 -20.12 -15.83 -14.13
CA LEU A 222 -20.32 -14.81 -15.15
C LEU A 222 -20.23 -15.39 -16.57
N MET A 223 -19.36 -16.38 -16.75
CA MET A 223 -19.13 -17.07 -18.02
C MET A 223 -20.11 -18.24 -18.26
N LYS A 224 -20.94 -18.60 -17.27
CA LYS A 224 -21.80 -19.82 -17.31
C LYS A 224 -21.03 -21.09 -17.76
N ARG A 225 -19.78 -21.25 -17.31
CA ARG A 225 -18.88 -22.35 -17.67
C ARG A 225 -18.49 -23.16 -16.44
N VAL A 226 -18.19 -24.43 -16.63
CA VAL A 226 -17.86 -25.35 -15.53
C VAL A 226 -16.35 -25.34 -15.19
N THR A 227 -15.49 -25.03 -16.17
CA THR A 227 -14.01 -25.03 -15.95
C THR A 227 -13.31 -23.93 -16.74
N LYS A 228 -12.36 -23.26 -16.09
CA LYS A 228 -11.50 -22.25 -16.74
C LYS A 228 -10.61 -22.84 -17.86
N LYS A 229 -10.25 -24.13 -17.75
CA LYS A 229 -9.33 -24.77 -18.72
C LYS A 229 -9.93 -24.89 -20.12
N LEU A 230 -11.26 -24.94 -20.24
CA LEU A 230 -11.99 -25.08 -21.51
C LEU A 230 -12.75 -23.78 -21.86
N THR A 231 -12.52 -22.68 -21.15
CA THR A 231 -13.14 -21.38 -21.41
C THR A 231 -12.34 -20.62 -22.47
N GLU A 232 -13.02 -19.95 -23.36
CA GLU A 232 -12.41 -19.05 -24.34
C GLU A 232 -11.56 -17.99 -23.63
N LYS A 233 -10.34 -17.75 -24.12
CA LYS A 233 -9.41 -16.77 -23.54
C LYS A 233 -9.84 -15.34 -23.79
N PHE A 234 -10.64 -15.12 -24.83
CA PHE A 234 -11.14 -13.82 -25.25
C PHE A 234 -12.60 -13.93 -25.66
N ILE A 235 -13.38 -12.89 -25.41
CA ILE A 235 -14.77 -12.76 -25.84
C ILE A 235 -14.97 -11.47 -26.64
N GLY A 236 -15.88 -11.46 -27.58
CA GLY A 236 -16.19 -10.35 -28.47
C GLY A 236 -16.50 -10.80 -29.90
N PRO A 237 -16.35 -9.95 -30.92
CA PRO A 237 -15.81 -8.59 -30.82
C PRO A 237 -16.79 -7.55 -30.26
N TYR A 238 -16.28 -6.56 -29.51
CA TYR A 238 -17.03 -5.42 -29.00
C TYR A 238 -16.47 -4.11 -29.59
N VAL A 239 -17.31 -3.09 -29.72
CA VAL A 239 -16.92 -1.83 -30.32
C VAL A 239 -16.45 -0.85 -29.26
N VAL A 240 -15.34 -0.14 -29.49
CA VAL A 240 -14.86 0.96 -28.67
C VAL A 240 -15.80 2.15 -28.86
N LYS A 241 -16.56 2.50 -27.82
CA LYS A 241 -17.52 3.60 -27.81
C LYS A 241 -16.84 4.95 -27.54
N LYS A 242 -15.89 4.97 -26.62
CA LYS A 242 -15.19 6.19 -26.19
C LYS A 242 -13.80 5.86 -25.66
N ILE A 243 -12.85 6.74 -25.93
CA ILE A 243 -11.52 6.74 -25.28
C ILE A 243 -11.62 7.64 -24.03
N VAL A 244 -11.43 7.04 -22.85
CA VAL A 244 -11.51 7.75 -21.57
C VAL A 244 -10.13 8.31 -21.19
N SER A 245 -9.05 7.55 -21.44
CA SER A 245 -7.66 7.97 -21.29
C SER A 245 -6.76 7.08 -22.16
N GLU A 246 -5.45 7.38 -22.23
CA GLU A 246 -4.46 6.57 -22.96
C GLU A 246 -4.49 5.07 -22.64
N ASN A 247 -4.94 4.70 -21.44
CA ASN A 247 -4.94 3.32 -20.96
C ASN A 247 -6.34 2.77 -20.70
N VAL A 248 -7.42 3.52 -21.00
CA VAL A 248 -8.79 3.16 -20.62
C VAL A 248 -9.75 3.51 -21.73
N VAL A 249 -10.56 2.54 -22.14
CA VAL A 249 -11.61 2.70 -23.15
C VAL A 249 -12.97 2.28 -22.61
N GLU A 250 -14.03 2.88 -23.10
CA GLU A 250 -15.41 2.47 -22.89
C GLU A 250 -15.86 1.62 -24.08
N LEU A 251 -16.36 0.42 -23.79
CA LEU A 251 -16.84 -0.53 -24.79
C LEU A 251 -18.36 -0.59 -24.82
N GLU A 252 -18.91 -0.86 -25.99
CA GLU A 252 -20.31 -1.17 -26.15
C GLU A 252 -20.53 -2.65 -25.83
N LEU A 253 -21.03 -2.92 -24.65
CA LEU A 253 -21.24 -4.28 -24.14
C LEU A 253 -22.73 -4.61 -24.04
N PRO A 254 -23.14 -5.84 -24.37
CA PRO A 254 -24.52 -6.26 -24.19
C PRO A 254 -24.86 -6.32 -22.69
N ALA A 255 -26.10 -5.96 -22.34
CA ALA A 255 -26.58 -5.94 -20.95
C ALA A 255 -26.52 -7.32 -20.26
N SER A 256 -26.45 -8.39 -21.03
CA SER A 256 -26.27 -9.77 -20.52
C SER A 256 -24.89 -10.01 -19.92
N LEU A 257 -23.87 -9.24 -20.31
CA LEU A 257 -22.54 -9.25 -19.74
C LEU A 257 -22.52 -8.29 -18.55
N ARG A 258 -22.66 -8.81 -17.35
CA ARG A 258 -22.63 -8.05 -16.07
C ARG A 258 -21.23 -7.57 -15.71
N ILE A 259 -20.55 -6.88 -16.64
CA ILE A 259 -19.22 -6.29 -16.46
C ILE A 259 -19.26 -4.78 -16.72
N HIS A 260 -18.33 -4.07 -16.12
CA HIS A 260 -18.24 -2.62 -16.29
C HIS A 260 -17.82 -2.31 -17.73
N THR A 261 -18.49 -1.35 -18.38
CA THR A 261 -18.22 -0.96 -19.78
C THR A 261 -16.85 -0.31 -19.97
N VAL A 262 -16.29 0.27 -18.90
CA VAL A 262 -14.97 0.93 -18.93
C VAL A 262 -13.89 -0.09 -18.60
N VAL A 263 -12.99 -0.34 -19.55
CA VAL A 263 -12.01 -1.42 -19.52
C VAL A 263 -10.60 -0.86 -19.79
N ASN A 264 -9.60 -1.39 -19.09
CA ASN A 264 -8.20 -1.04 -19.34
C ASN A 264 -7.72 -1.70 -20.64
N VAL A 265 -6.94 -0.98 -21.47
CA VAL A 265 -6.43 -1.47 -22.77
C VAL A 265 -5.59 -2.74 -22.66
N ARG A 266 -5.00 -3.04 -21.52
CA ARG A 266 -4.28 -4.31 -21.27
C ARG A 266 -5.16 -5.55 -21.29
N ARG A 267 -6.47 -5.37 -21.18
CA ARG A 267 -7.46 -6.46 -21.15
C ARG A 267 -8.12 -6.69 -22.51
N ILE A 268 -7.79 -5.90 -23.49
CA ILE A 268 -8.36 -5.97 -24.83
C ILE A 268 -7.28 -6.20 -25.88
N VAL A 269 -7.68 -6.79 -26.99
CA VAL A 269 -6.84 -7.04 -28.18
C VAL A 269 -7.70 -6.72 -29.42
N LYS A 270 -7.10 -6.10 -30.44
CA LYS A 270 -7.75 -5.89 -31.74
C LYS A 270 -7.97 -7.18 -32.48
#